data_86653d8cd3c31364f5118cac8ca81eac
#
_entry.id   86653d8cd3c31364f5118cac8ca81eac
#
_cell.length_a   1.000
_cell.length_b   1.000
_cell.length_c   1.000
_cell.angle_alpha   90.00
_cell.angle_beta   90.00
_cell.angle_gamma   90.00
#
_symmetry.space_group_name_H-M   'P 1'
#
loop_
_entity.id
_entity.type
_entity.pdbx_description
1 polymer ?
#
loop_
_entity_poly.entity_id
_entity_poly.type
_entity_poly.pdbx_seq_one_letter_code
_entity_poly.pdbx_strand_id
1 'polypeptide(L)'
;LVFGALLFTLAALNAFKFPKQIVATEKPGDLEVNELHQPGLIIAVTAMGLVRASVGFVFFHLAFWFADPQRAIPLKELDTGLWTPVQYQFGPQFGTMWFGLAVSSAAVGTLLANLSAKRLKALKRIEYLLVTSLLIIGVAGLFTAITRTTVTAILLMALVNFAAAIGHMSFESIVQRDAPDANRGRALANYYTRFQLMWVGAGIIPVLLELRGVIGFGIVSGIGFLGSAVYWWGLRQLAIGGIDASMVSHLRKRFSRSR
;
A
#
# COMPACT_ATOMS: atom_id res chain seq x y z
N LEU A 1 6.32 -26.55 1.03
CA LEU A 1 4.85 -26.64 1.20
C LEU A 1 4.49 -27.24 2.56
N VAL A 2 4.96 -28.45 2.92
CA VAL A 2 4.62 -29.15 4.19
C VAL A 2 4.97 -28.31 5.43
N PHE A 3 6.17 -27.72 5.48
CA PHE A 3 6.60 -26.87 6.61
C PHE A 3 5.73 -25.61 6.75
N GLY A 4 5.37 -24.97 5.64
CA GLY A 4 4.46 -23.82 5.65
C GLY A 4 3.06 -24.20 6.14
N ALA A 5 2.49 -25.31 5.65
CA ALA A 5 1.21 -25.82 6.10
C ALA A 5 1.21 -26.13 7.61
N LEU A 6 2.29 -26.72 8.11
CA LEU A 6 2.45 -27.04 9.54
C LEU A 6 2.48 -25.75 10.39
N LEU A 7 3.22 -24.73 9.97
CA LEU A 7 3.26 -23.43 10.67
C LEU A 7 1.89 -22.76 10.69
N PHE A 8 1.18 -22.74 9.56
CA PHE A 8 -0.16 -22.16 9.51
C PHE A 8 -1.17 -22.92 10.36
N THR A 9 -1.08 -24.26 10.39
CA THR A 9 -1.94 -25.10 11.24
C THR A 9 -1.66 -24.82 12.71
N LEU A 10 -0.40 -24.74 13.13
CA LEU A 10 -0.02 -24.40 14.49
C LEU A 10 -0.49 -22.99 14.89
N ALA A 11 -0.36 -22.01 14.00
CA ALA A 11 -0.86 -20.67 14.22
C ALA A 11 -2.39 -20.64 14.37
N ALA A 12 -3.12 -21.34 13.53
CA ALA A 12 -4.57 -21.49 13.61
C ALA A 12 -5.02 -22.14 14.91
N LEU A 13 -4.38 -23.24 15.31
CA LEU A 13 -4.68 -23.94 16.57
C LEU A 13 -4.42 -23.05 17.79
N ASN A 14 -3.38 -22.21 17.75
CA ASN A 14 -3.14 -21.23 18.82
C ASN A 14 -4.18 -20.10 18.81
N ALA A 15 -4.69 -19.70 17.67
CA ALA A 15 -5.74 -18.68 17.57
C ALA A 15 -7.03 -19.11 18.30
N PHE A 16 -7.37 -20.39 18.31
CA PHE A 16 -8.53 -20.90 19.06
C PHE A 16 -8.36 -20.85 20.58
N LYS A 17 -7.13 -20.68 21.07
CA LYS A 17 -6.84 -20.57 22.52
C LYS A 17 -6.99 -19.14 23.05
N PHE A 18 -7.21 -18.14 22.18
CA PHE A 18 -7.39 -16.77 22.65
C PHE A 18 -8.67 -16.64 23.48
N PRO A 19 -8.59 -15.99 24.65
CA PRO A 19 -9.76 -15.74 25.48
C PRO A 19 -10.82 -14.92 24.72
N LYS A 20 -12.09 -15.29 24.83
CA LYS A 20 -13.22 -14.57 24.20
C LYS A 20 -13.30 -13.09 24.58
N GLN A 21 -12.69 -12.72 25.70
CA GLN A 21 -12.61 -11.33 26.20
C GLN A 21 -11.78 -10.38 25.30
N ILE A 22 -10.95 -10.92 24.40
CA ILE A 22 -10.17 -10.11 23.44
C ILE A 22 -11.04 -9.63 22.28
N VAL A 23 -12.18 -10.29 22.03
CA VAL A 23 -13.11 -9.88 20.97
C VAL A 23 -14.12 -8.90 21.58
N ALA A 24 -14.14 -7.67 21.06
CA ALA A 24 -15.14 -6.70 21.47
C ALA A 24 -16.55 -7.19 21.08
N THR A 25 -17.32 -7.61 22.07
CA THR A 25 -18.70 -8.14 21.91
C THR A 25 -19.75 -7.05 21.85
N GLU A 26 -19.43 -5.84 22.32
CA GLU A 26 -20.35 -4.71 22.31
C GLU A 26 -20.50 -4.13 20.90
N LYS A 27 -21.73 -3.74 20.55
CA LYS A 27 -21.99 -3.01 19.30
C LYS A 27 -21.26 -1.66 19.32
N PRO A 28 -20.77 -1.16 18.16
CA PRO A 28 -20.18 0.17 18.09
C PRO A 28 -21.22 1.22 18.54
N GLY A 29 -20.80 2.12 19.42
CA GLY A 29 -21.61 3.28 19.80
C GLY A 29 -21.74 4.28 18.64
N ASP A 30 -22.75 5.14 18.68
CA ASP A 30 -22.98 6.16 17.64
C ASP A 30 -21.78 7.11 17.46
N LEU A 31 -21.08 7.43 18.54
CA LEU A 31 -19.85 8.23 18.51
C LEU A 31 -18.74 7.54 17.72
N GLU A 32 -18.50 6.26 17.99
CA GLU A 32 -17.51 5.46 17.28
C GLU A 32 -17.81 5.39 15.77
N VAL A 33 -19.08 5.17 15.41
CA VAL A 33 -19.52 5.13 14.02
C VAL A 33 -19.26 6.47 13.33
N ASN A 34 -19.57 7.59 13.98
CA ASN A 34 -19.37 8.93 13.43
C ASN A 34 -17.88 9.26 13.26
N GLU A 35 -17.03 8.92 14.23
CA GLU A 35 -15.58 9.11 14.13
C GLU A 35 -14.97 8.32 12.97
N LEU A 36 -15.37 7.06 12.79
CA LEU A 36 -14.87 6.21 11.72
C LEU A 36 -15.36 6.63 10.32
N HIS A 37 -16.40 7.46 10.23
CA HIS A 37 -16.93 8.01 8.99
C HIS A 37 -16.46 9.43 8.69
N GLN A 38 -15.50 9.97 9.44
CA GLN A 38 -14.92 11.27 9.12
C GLN A 38 -14.27 11.30 7.74
N PRO A 39 -14.47 12.37 6.94
CA PRO A 39 -13.96 12.45 5.58
C PRO A 39 -12.44 12.25 5.48
N GLY A 40 -11.69 12.75 6.46
CA GLY A 40 -10.24 12.58 6.53
C GLY A 40 -9.82 11.11 6.64
N LEU A 41 -10.54 10.34 7.44
CA LEU A 41 -10.28 8.92 7.63
C LEU A 41 -10.69 8.10 6.39
N ILE A 42 -11.82 8.43 5.76
CA ILE A 42 -12.27 7.75 4.53
C ILE A 42 -11.24 7.87 3.41
N ILE A 43 -10.72 9.08 3.16
CA ILE A 43 -9.68 9.27 2.12
C ILE A 43 -8.38 8.57 2.48
N ALA A 44 -8.00 8.52 3.77
CA ALA A 44 -6.83 7.77 4.22
C ALA A 44 -7.00 6.25 4.05
N VAL A 45 -8.19 5.70 4.35
CA VAL A 45 -8.55 4.29 4.10
C VAL A 45 -8.44 3.97 2.61
N THR A 46 -8.96 4.83 1.74
CA THR A 46 -8.90 4.64 0.29
C THR A 46 -7.45 4.65 -0.20
N ALA A 47 -6.66 5.62 0.23
CA ALA A 47 -5.25 5.72 -0.12
C ALA A 47 -4.45 4.48 0.33
N MET A 48 -4.64 4.04 1.59
CA MET A 48 -3.99 2.83 2.10
C MET A 48 -4.46 1.57 1.37
N GLY A 49 -5.74 1.52 0.98
CA GLY A 49 -6.29 0.45 0.15
C GLY A 49 -5.59 0.36 -1.21
N LEU A 50 -5.34 1.49 -1.89
CA LEU A 50 -4.58 1.54 -3.15
C LEU A 50 -3.13 1.08 -2.97
N VAL A 51 -2.48 1.46 -1.87
CA VAL A 51 -1.14 0.95 -1.52
C VAL A 51 -1.17 -0.57 -1.39
N ARG A 52 -2.14 -1.13 -0.66
CA ARG A 52 -2.28 -2.60 -0.49
C ARG A 52 -2.62 -3.32 -1.80
N ALA A 53 -3.47 -2.73 -2.61
CA ALA A 53 -3.79 -3.22 -3.96
C ALA A 53 -2.52 -3.29 -4.83
N SER A 54 -1.68 -2.25 -4.79
CA SER A 54 -0.40 -2.23 -5.53
C SER A 54 0.54 -3.35 -5.08
N VAL A 55 0.63 -3.64 -3.76
CA VAL A 55 1.45 -4.76 -3.24
C VAL A 55 0.96 -6.09 -3.81
N GLY A 56 -0.35 -6.37 -3.76
CA GLY A 56 -0.93 -7.60 -4.27
C GLY A 56 -0.73 -7.74 -5.77
N PHE A 57 -1.01 -6.68 -6.52
CA PHE A 57 -0.82 -6.66 -7.95
C PHE A 57 0.64 -6.93 -8.36
N VAL A 58 1.59 -6.20 -7.76
CA VAL A 58 3.03 -6.36 -8.07
C VAL A 58 3.50 -7.77 -7.73
N PHE A 59 3.09 -8.33 -6.60
CA PHE A 59 3.48 -9.67 -6.19
C PHE A 59 3.12 -10.72 -7.25
N PHE A 60 1.85 -10.76 -7.68
CA PHE A 60 1.41 -11.74 -8.67
C PHE A 60 1.91 -11.39 -10.09
N HIS A 61 1.95 -10.10 -10.46
CA HIS A 61 2.47 -9.69 -11.74
C HIS A 61 3.94 -10.10 -11.92
N LEU A 62 4.78 -9.92 -10.92
CA LEU A 62 6.19 -10.35 -10.95
C LEU A 62 6.33 -11.87 -10.93
N ALA A 63 5.46 -12.61 -10.23
CA ALA A 63 5.47 -14.06 -10.26
C ALA A 63 5.30 -14.58 -11.69
N PHE A 64 4.31 -14.06 -12.44
CA PHE A 64 4.10 -14.43 -13.83
C PHE A 64 5.17 -13.86 -14.77
N TRP A 65 5.64 -12.64 -14.52
CA TRP A 65 6.67 -12.01 -15.33
C TRP A 65 8.01 -12.75 -15.27
N PHE A 66 8.39 -13.27 -14.11
CA PHE A 66 9.60 -14.10 -13.96
C PHE A 66 9.38 -15.55 -14.41
N ALA A 67 8.16 -16.08 -14.31
CA ALA A 67 7.86 -17.45 -14.73
C ALA A 67 7.85 -17.63 -16.23
N ASP A 68 7.51 -16.58 -17.00
CA ASP A 68 7.41 -16.64 -18.47
C ASP A 68 8.45 -15.75 -19.14
N PRO A 69 9.56 -16.33 -19.63
CA PRO A 69 10.60 -15.59 -20.32
C PRO A 69 10.14 -14.92 -21.62
N GLN A 70 9.06 -15.41 -22.25
CA GLN A 70 8.50 -14.81 -23.47
C GLN A 70 7.73 -13.53 -23.18
N ARG A 71 7.27 -13.34 -21.95
CA ARG A 71 6.64 -12.09 -21.48
C ARG A 71 7.66 -11.01 -21.15
N ALA A 72 8.90 -11.39 -20.85
CA ALA A 72 10.04 -10.49 -20.85
C ALA A 72 10.30 -10.13 -22.31
N ILE A 73 9.83 -8.96 -22.74
CA ILE A 73 10.01 -8.49 -24.13
C ILE A 73 11.50 -8.62 -24.50
N PRO A 74 11.83 -9.34 -25.57
CA PRO A 74 13.19 -9.33 -26.09
C PRO A 74 13.52 -7.89 -26.48
N LEU A 75 14.48 -7.27 -25.79
CA LEU A 75 15.04 -5.97 -26.15
C LEU A 75 15.83 -6.04 -27.46
N LYS A 76 15.80 -7.18 -28.15
CA LYS A 76 16.40 -7.36 -29.47
C LYS A 76 15.78 -6.46 -30.55
N GLU A 77 14.56 -5.93 -30.30
CA GLU A 77 13.94 -4.93 -31.18
C GLU A 77 14.31 -3.48 -30.85
N LEU A 78 14.90 -3.21 -29.66
CA LEU A 78 15.52 -1.94 -29.35
C LEU A 78 17.03 -2.11 -29.34
N ASP A 79 17.61 -2.32 -30.51
CA ASP A 79 19.05 -2.37 -30.73
C ASP A 79 19.67 -0.97 -30.61
N THR A 80 19.63 -0.42 -29.37
CA THR A 80 20.31 0.82 -29.02
C THR A 80 21.67 0.59 -28.39
N GLY A 81 22.25 -0.61 -28.51
CA GLY A 81 23.65 -0.91 -28.15
C GLY A 81 24.08 -0.72 -26.70
N LEU A 82 23.21 -0.20 -25.82
CA LEU A 82 23.58 0.22 -24.47
C LEU A 82 23.17 -0.74 -23.34
N TRP A 83 22.26 -1.69 -23.60
CA TRP A 83 21.74 -2.57 -22.54
C TRP A 83 21.46 -3.97 -23.07
N THR A 84 22.41 -4.88 -22.94
CA THR A 84 22.13 -6.33 -23.03
C THR A 84 21.49 -6.75 -21.72
N PRO A 85 20.19 -7.16 -21.70
CA PRO A 85 19.58 -7.60 -20.46
C PRO A 85 20.26 -8.87 -19.96
N VAL A 86 20.66 -8.89 -18.70
CA VAL A 86 21.19 -10.07 -17.99
C VAL A 86 20.24 -11.27 -18.11
N GLN A 87 18.97 -11.02 -18.41
CA GLN A 87 17.90 -11.99 -18.55
C GLN A 87 18.10 -13.03 -19.67
N TYR A 88 18.85 -12.71 -20.73
CA TYR A 88 19.14 -13.66 -21.84
C TYR A 88 20.25 -14.67 -21.55
N GLN A 89 21.04 -14.43 -20.51
CA GLN A 89 22.10 -15.35 -20.12
C GLN A 89 21.61 -16.50 -19.25
N PHE A 90 20.39 -16.39 -18.67
CA PHE A 90 19.87 -17.34 -17.71
C PHE A 90 18.54 -17.90 -18.23
N GLY A 91 18.50 -19.20 -18.51
CA GLY A 91 17.29 -19.89 -18.98
C GLY A 91 16.13 -19.87 -17.97
N PRO A 92 14.95 -20.42 -18.35
CA PRO A 92 13.70 -20.38 -17.56
C PRO A 92 13.82 -20.93 -16.14
N GLN A 93 14.76 -21.81 -15.90
CA GLN A 93 15.07 -22.37 -14.57
C GLN A 93 15.46 -21.31 -13.52
N PHE A 94 15.89 -20.14 -13.93
CA PHE A 94 16.27 -19.05 -13.04
C PHE A 94 15.10 -18.12 -12.69
N GLY A 95 13.94 -18.24 -13.34
CA GLY A 95 12.76 -17.42 -13.04
C GLY A 95 12.31 -17.54 -11.59
N THR A 96 12.28 -18.75 -11.05
CA THR A 96 11.94 -19.01 -9.64
C THR A 96 12.96 -18.38 -8.68
N MET A 97 14.24 -18.39 -9.01
CA MET A 97 15.29 -17.76 -8.20
C MET A 97 15.14 -16.24 -8.19
N TRP A 98 14.89 -15.62 -9.34
CA TRP A 98 14.67 -14.18 -9.45
C TRP A 98 13.42 -13.75 -8.71
N PHE A 99 12.33 -14.53 -8.78
CA PHE A 99 11.14 -14.27 -7.98
C PHE A 99 11.42 -14.41 -6.48
N GLY A 100 12.18 -15.42 -6.06
CA GLY A 100 12.63 -15.58 -4.68
C GLY A 100 13.43 -14.37 -4.18
N LEU A 101 14.34 -13.83 -5.01
CA LEU A 101 15.08 -12.61 -4.71
C LEU A 101 14.15 -11.38 -4.62
N ALA A 102 13.16 -11.27 -5.49
CA ALA A 102 12.18 -10.20 -5.42
C ALA A 102 11.36 -10.26 -4.12
N VAL A 103 10.91 -11.46 -3.72
CA VAL A 103 10.19 -11.64 -2.44
C VAL A 103 11.09 -11.32 -1.24
N SER A 104 12.36 -11.72 -1.30
CA SER A 104 13.34 -11.38 -0.25
C SER A 104 13.59 -9.87 -0.18
N SER A 105 13.63 -9.20 -1.32
CA SER A 105 13.78 -7.73 -1.38
C SER A 105 12.59 -7.00 -0.76
N ALA A 106 11.37 -7.58 -0.82
CA ALA A 106 10.21 -7.05 -0.12
C ALA A 106 10.40 -7.00 1.41
N ALA A 107 11.00 -8.07 1.97
CA ALA A 107 11.33 -8.10 3.40
C ALA A 107 12.36 -7.02 3.76
N VAL A 108 13.38 -6.83 2.92
CA VAL A 108 14.37 -5.75 3.08
C VAL A 108 13.71 -4.38 3.02
N GLY A 109 12.82 -4.14 2.05
CA GLY A 109 12.07 -2.89 1.94
C GLY A 109 11.26 -2.60 3.21
N THR A 110 10.52 -3.59 3.70
CA THR A 110 9.74 -3.47 4.94
C THR A 110 10.64 -3.20 6.16
N LEU A 111 11.79 -3.88 6.26
CA LEU A 111 12.75 -3.67 7.33
C LEU A 111 13.31 -2.24 7.33
N LEU A 112 13.71 -1.73 6.16
CA LEU A 112 14.21 -0.35 6.02
C LEU A 112 13.16 0.69 6.41
N ALA A 113 11.89 0.47 6.06
CA ALA A 113 10.79 1.33 6.49
C ALA A 113 10.65 1.33 8.03
N ASN A 114 10.69 0.16 8.66
CA ASN A 114 10.59 0.02 10.11
C ASN A 114 11.79 0.67 10.83
N LEU A 115 13.00 0.52 10.31
CA LEU A 115 14.18 1.20 10.84
C LEU A 115 14.09 2.73 10.74
N SER A 116 13.42 3.22 9.68
CA SER A 116 13.16 4.64 9.47
C SER A 116 11.98 5.18 10.28
N ALA A 117 11.17 4.33 10.90
CA ALA A 117 9.91 4.67 11.56
C ALA A 117 10.05 5.79 12.61
N LYS A 118 11.10 5.76 13.43
CA LYS A 118 11.34 6.76 14.47
C LYS A 118 11.51 8.16 13.85
N ARG A 119 12.24 8.28 12.73
CA ARG A 119 12.46 9.54 12.02
C ARG A 119 11.20 10.01 11.31
N LEU A 120 10.46 9.07 10.70
CA LEU A 120 9.24 9.36 9.97
C LEU A 120 8.09 9.81 10.89
N LYS A 121 7.95 9.18 12.06
CA LYS A 121 6.94 9.58 13.07
C LYS A 121 7.22 10.96 13.69
N ALA A 122 8.45 11.45 13.62
CA ALA A 122 8.81 12.80 14.07
C ALA A 122 8.36 13.91 13.11
N LEU A 123 7.88 13.55 11.90
CA LEU A 123 7.37 14.52 10.94
C LEU A 123 6.04 15.10 11.41
N LYS A 124 5.93 16.45 11.37
CA LYS A 124 4.73 17.17 11.84
C LYS A 124 3.44 16.87 11.07
N ARG A 125 3.55 16.32 9.85
CA ARG A 125 2.41 16.06 8.95
C ARG A 125 2.45 14.62 8.45
N ILE A 126 1.94 13.75 9.26
CA ILE A 126 1.92 12.29 9.04
C ILE A 126 1.13 11.90 7.78
N GLU A 127 0.12 12.69 7.38
CA GLU A 127 -0.71 12.47 6.20
C GLU A 127 0.11 12.46 4.90
N TYR A 128 1.16 13.27 4.83
CA TYR A 128 2.04 13.29 3.65
C TYR A 128 2.84 12.02 3.46
N LEU A 129 2.99 11.17 4.48
CA LEU A 129 3.63 9.86 4.32
C LEU A 129 2.81 8.94 3.41
N LEU A 130 1.46 9.01 3.45
CA LEU A 130 0.61 8.28 2.50
C LEU A 130 0.75 8.81 1.08
N VAL A 131 0.81 10.14 0.89
CA VAL A 131 1.10 10.74 -0.42
C VAL A 131 2.45 10.22 -0.94
N THR A 132 3.48 10.29 -0.11
CA THR A 132 4.84 9.83 -0.45
C THR A 132 4.88 8.35 -0.78
N SER A 133 4.13 7.51 -0.03
CA SER A 133 4.03 6.07 -0.30
C SER A 133 3.48 5.81 -1.70
N LEU A 134 2.39 6.47 -2.07
CA LEU A 134 1.80 6.35 -3.40
C LEU A 134 2.72 6.90 -4.49
N LEU A 135 3.42 8.02 -4.25
CA LEU A 135 4.41 8.55 -5.19
C LEU A 135 5.57 7.59 -5.41
N ILE A 136 6.11 6.96 -4.35
CA ILE A 136 7.18 5.96 -4.46
C ILE A 136 6.70 4.80 -5.35
N ILE A 137 5.48 4.31 -5.17
CA ILE A 137 4.89 3.26 -5.99
C ILE A 137 4.79 3.70 -7.45
N GLY A 138 4.29 4.92 -7.70
CA GLY A 138 4.15 5.49 -9.04
C GLY A 138 5.48 5.62 -9.77
N VAL A 139 6.48 6.20 -9.10
CA VAL A 139 7.83 6.39 -9.66
C VAL A 139 8.53 5.06 -9.90
N ALA A 140 8.48 4.13 -8.94
CA ALA A 140 9.08 2.81 -9.08
C ALA A 140 8.44 2.01 -10.22
N GLY A 141 7.09 2.06 -10.33
CA GLY A 141 6.35 1.44 -11.42
C GLY A 141 6.74 2.01 -12.79
N LEU A 142 6.80 3.35 -12.92
CA LEU A 142 7.21 4.02 -14.15
C LEU A 142 8.65 3.68 -14.54
N PHE A 143 9.57 3.73 -13.60
CA PHE A 143 10.96 3.41 -13.84
C PHE A 143 11.12 1.96 -14.33
N THR A 144 10.40 1.01 -13.72
CA THR A 144 10.41 -0.39 -14.14
C THR A 144 9.75 -0.59 -15.50
N ALA A 145 8.66 0.15 -15.81
CA ALA A 145 8.01 0.11 -17.12
C ALA A 145 8.92 0.57 -18.25
N ILE A 146 9.80 1.54 -17.98
CA ILE A 146 10.76 2.06 -18.95
C ILE A 146 11.95 1.11 -19.11
N THR A 147 12.56 0.69 -18.01
CA THR A 147 13.83 -0.07 -18.03
C THR A 147 13.64 -1.56 -18.30
N ARG A 148 12.55 -2.16 -17.80
CA ARG A 148 12.15 -3.57 -18.01
C ARG A 148 13.23 -4.60 -17.64
N THR A 149 14.10 -4.29 -16.69
CA THR A 149 15.18 -5.19 -16.27
C THR A 149 14.78 -6.00 -15.03
N THR A 150 15.42 -7.15 -14.84
CA THR A 150 15.27 -7.98 -13.64
C THR A 150 15.59 -7.19 -12.35
N VAL A 151 16.65 -6.38 -12.40
CA VAL A 151 17.08 -5.56 -11.26
C VAL A 151 16.02 -4.54 -10.88
N THR A 152 15.44 -3.83 -11.84
CA THR A 152 14.40 -2.83 -11.56
C THR A 152 13.11 -3.48 -11.08
N ALA A 153 12.77 -4.69 -11.53
CA ALA A 153 11.62 -5.45 -11.03
C ALA A 153 11.82 -5.89 -9.56
N ILE A 154 13.03 -6.31 -9.18
CA ILE A 154 13.38 -6.62 -7.78
C ILE A 154 13.32 -5.34 -6.92
N LEU A 155 13.86 -4.22 -7.41
CA LEU A 155 13.80 -2.94 -6.73
C LEU A 155 12.35 -2.44 -6.60
N LEU A 156 11.51 -2.63 -7.60
CA LEU A 156 10.07 -2.32 -7.52
C LEU A 156 9.43 -3.04 -6.35
N MET A 157 9.69 -4.35 -6.21
CA MET A 157 9.14 -5.13 -5.10
C MET A 157 9.60 -4.60 -3.74
N ALA A 158 10.88 -4.25 -3.60
CA ALA A 158 11.42 -3.64 -2.37
C ALA A 158 10.76 -2.28 -2.07
N LEU A 159 10.68 -1.39 -3.08
CA LEU A 159 10.14 -0.04 -2.92
C LEU A 159 8.63 -0.03 -2.65
N VAL A 160 7.87 -0.91 -3.29
CA VAL A 160 6.43 -1.04 -3.04
C VAL A 160 6.16 -1.52 -1.61
N ASN A 161 6.95 -2.48 -1.10
CA ASN A 161 6.81 -2.95 0.28
C ASN A 161 7.34 -1.93 1.30
N PHE A 162 8.40 -1.20 0.98
CA PHE A 162 8.86 -0.05 1.78
C PHE A 162 7.76 1.01 1.88
N ALA A 163 7.15 1.40 0.76
CA ALA A 163 6.05 2.36 0.71
C ALA A 163 4.83 1.86 1.48
N ALA A 164 4.49 0.56 1.35
CA ALA A 164 3.38 -0.04 2.09
C ALA A 164 3.59 0.00 3.61
N ALA A 165 4.80 -0.25 4.08
CA ALA A 165 5.11 -0.17 5.50
C ALA A 165 5.04 1.27 6.04
N ILE A 166 5.54 2.27 5.28
CA ILE A 166 5.40 3.69 5.63
C ILE A 166 3.92 4.10 5.64
N GLY A 167 3.16 3.73 4.59
CA GLY A 167 1.74 4.02 4.49
C GLY A 167 0.95 3.43 5.65
N HIS A 168 1.29 2.21 6.07
CA HIS A 168 0.69 1.54 7.22
C HIS A 168 0.90 2.31 8.53
N MET A 169 2.13 2.72 8.81
CA MET A 169 2.46 3.54 9.99
C MET A 169 1.71 4.88 9.99
N SER A 170 1.61 5.51 8.81
CA SER A 170 0.86 6.76 8.65
C SER A 170 -0.62 6.54 8.92
N PHE A 171 -1.22 5.52 8.31
CA PHE A 171 -2.62 5.18 8.47
C PHE A 171 -2.99 4.91 9.94
N GLU A 172 -2.22 4.06 10.63
CA GLU A 172 -2.45 3.79 12.05
C GLU A 172 -2.39 5.06 12.91
N SER A 173 -1.45 5.95 12.61
CA SER A 173 -1.32 7.22 13.33
C SER A 173 -2.50 8.16 13.06
N ILE A 174 -3.05 8.17 11.83
CA ILE A 174 -4.26 8.92 11.49
C ILE A 174 -5.46 8.35 12.25
N VAL A 175 -5.66 7.03 12.24
CA VAL A 175 -6.75 6.39 12.99
C VAL A 175 -6.68 6.72 14.48
N GLN A 176 -5.47 6.66 15.07
CA GLN A 176 -5.29 6.96 16.49
C GLN A 176 -5.59 8.42 16.85
N ARG A 177 -5.35 9.35 15.93
CA ARG A 177 -5.61 10.77 16.13
C ARG A 177 -7.07 11.14 15.91
N ASP A 178 -7.67 10.61 14.82
CA ASP A 178 -8.97 11.07 14.34
C ASP A 178 -10.15 10.25 14.90
N ALA A 179 -9.89 9.08 15.48
CA ALA A 179 -10.87 8.25 16.15
C ALA A 179 -10.37 7.80 17.55
N PRO A 180 -10.19 8.73 18.51
CA PRO A 180 -9.63 8.43 19.82
C PRO A 180 -10.55 7.53 20.68
N ASP A 181 -11.86 7.69 20.54
CA ASP A 181 -12.88 6.98 21.34
C ASP A 181 -13.31 5.65 20.71
N ALA A 182 -12.92 5.42 19.44
CA ALA A 182 -13.21 4.18 18.75
C ALA A 182 -12.49 2.98 19.40
N ASN A 183 -13.16 1.83 19.43
CA ASN A 183 -12.49 0.58 19.79
C ASN A 183 -11.44 0.24 18.72
N ARG A 184 -10.18 0.62 19.00
CA ARG A 184 -9.05 0.51 18.05
C ARG A 184 -8.89 -0.90 17.49
N GLY A 185 -9.05 -1.92 18.33
CA GLY A 185 -8.92 -3.31 17.90
C GLY A 185 -9.95 -3.68 16.83
N ARG A 186 -11.21 -3.32 17.05
CA ARG A 186 -12.32 -3.58 16.11
C ARG A 186 -12.17 -2.74 14.84
N ALA A 187 -11.88 -1.45 14.96
CA ALA A 187 -11.72 -0.56 13.82
C ALA A 187 -10.58 -1.01 12.91
N LEU A 188 -9.39 -1.27 13.47
CA LEU A 188 -8.24 -1.74 12.72
C LEU A 188 -8.49 -3.11 12.09
N ALA A 189 -9.13 -4.05 12.80
CA ALA A 189 -9.47 -5.35 12.24
C ALA A 189 -10.36 -5.23 10.99
N ASN A 190 -11.37 -4.37 11.02
CA ASN A 190 -12.24 -4.10 9.87
C ASN A 190 -11.48 -3.48 8.69
N TYR A 191 -10.59 -2.50 8.94
CA TYR A 191 -9.79 -1.90 7.88
C TYR A 191 -8.80 -2.90 7.29
N TYR A 192 -8.13 -3.70 8.11
CA TYR A 192 -7.18 -4.71 7.62
C TYR A 192 -7.87 -5.80 6.80
N THR A 193 -9.07 -6.20 7.18
CA THR A 193 -9.87 -7.12 6.35
C THR A 193 -10.13 -6.51 4.97
N ARG A 194 -10.56 -5.25 4.90
CA ARG A 194 -10.77 -4.54 3.62
C ARG A 194 -9.47 -4.44 2.80
N PHE A 195 -8.34 -4.13 3.45
CA PHE A 195 -7.04 -4.05 2.79
C PHE A 195 -6.58 -5.39 2.24
N GLN A 196 -6.85 -6.49 2.96
CA GLN A 196 -6.56 -7.83 2.45
C GLN A 196 -7.44 -8.19 1.26
N LEU A 197 -8.71 -7.83 1.27
CA LEU A 197 -9.58 -8.02 0.11
C LEU A 197 -9.10 -7.22 -1.11
N MET A 198 -8.64 -5.98 -0.92
CA MET A 198 -8.05 -5.18 -1.99
C MET A 198 -6.73 -5.78 -2.50
N TRP A 199 -5.89 -6.31 -1.60
CA TRP A 199 -4.66 -7.01 -1.95
C TRP A 199 -4.94 -8.25 -2.82
N VAL A 200 -5.88 -9.09 -2.39
CA VAL A 200 -6.30 -10.30 -3.14
C VAL A 200 -6.94 -9.92 -4.47
N GLY A 201 -7.90 -9.00 -4.45
CA GLY A 201 -8.62 -8.56 -5.65
C GLY A 201 -7.69 -7.98 -6.72
N ALA A 202 -6.74 -7.13 -6.32
CA ALA A 202 -5.75 -6.60 -7.24
C ALA A 202 -4.76 -7.67 -7.73
N GLY A 203 -4.42 -8.65 -6.88
CA GLY A 203 -3.57 -9.78 -7.25
C GLY A 203 -4.22 -10.73 -8.28
N ILE A 204 -5.54 -10.83 -8.29
CA ILE A 204 -6.27 -11.65 -9.28
C ILE A 204 -6.15 -11.05 -10.69
N ILE A 205 -6.02 -9.74 -10.83
CA ILE A 205 -5.97 -9.08 -12.15
C ILE A 205 -4.85 -9.61 -13.05
N PRO A 206 -3.57 -9.65 -12.64
CA PRO A 206 -2.50 -10.19 -13.47
C PRO A 206 -2.62 -11.70 -13.69
N VAL A 207 -3.31 -12.42 -12.79
CA VAL A 207 -3.58 -13.85 -12.95
C VAL A 207 -4.56 -14.11 -14.10
N LEU A 208 -5.62 -13.30 -14.19
CA LEU A 208 -6.68 -13.49 -15.19
C LEU A 208 -6.35 -12.89 -16.56
N LEU A 209 -5.63 -11.76 -16.59
CA LEU A 209 -5.48 -10.96 -17.82
C LEU A 209 -4.17 -11.19 -18.57
N GLU A 210 -3.27 -12.05 -18.10
CA GLU A 210 -1.99 -12.33 -18.76
C GLU A 210 -1.25 -11.06 -19.24
N LEU A 211 -1.15 -10.07 -18.36
CA LEU A 211 -0.65 -8.75 -18.69
C LEU A 211 0.82 -8.78 -19.16
N ARG A 212 1.11 -8.14 -20.28
CA ARG A 212 2.50 -7.87 -20.69
C ARG A 212 3.21 -7.01 -19.65
N GLY A 213 4.52 -7.25 -19.44
CA GLY A 213 5.29 -6.56 -18.40
C GLY A 213 5.11 -5.03 -18.38
N VAL A 214 5.18 -4.39 -19.56
CA VAL A 214 5.00 -2.93 -19.71
C VAL A 214 3.63 -2.47 -19.20
N ILE A 215 2.58 -3.18 -19.56
CA ILE A 215 1.22 -2.83 -19.17
C ILE A 215 1.05 -2.98 -17.66
N GLY A 216 1.54 -4.08 -17.09
CA GLY A 216 1.45 -4.32 -15.65
C GLY A 216 2.21 -3.26 -14.85
N PHE A 217 3.44 -2.94 -15.21
CA PHE A 217 4.21 -1.87 -14.55
C PHE A 217 3.59 -0.49 -14.77
N GLY A 218 2.99 -0.25 -15.94
CA GLY A 218 2.23 0.97 -16.24
C GLY A 218 0.99 1.13 -15.36
N ILE A 219 0.25 0.04 -15.09
CA ILE A 219 -0.88 0.03 -14.16
C ILE A 219 -0.42 0.40 -12.75
N VAL A 220 0.69 -0.19 -12.27
CA VAL A 220 1.27 0.14 -10.95
C VAL A 220 1.61 1.62 -10.87
N SER A 221 2.25 2.15 -11.92
CA SER A 221 2.58 3.57 -12.01
C SER A 221 1.33 4.45 -11.98
N GLY A 222 0.31 4.10 -12.76
CA GLY A 222 -0.96 4.80 -12.80
C GLY A 222 -1.66 4.85 -11.43
N ILE A 223 -1.76 3.71 -10.75
CA ILE A 223 -2.32 3.63 -9.39
C ILE A 223 -1.56 4.55 -8.44
N GLY A 224 -0.22 4.52 -8.47
CA GLY A 224 0.61 5.34 -7.61
C GLY A 224 0.41 6.84 -7.84
N PHE A 225 0.51 7.32 -9.07
CA PHE A 225 0.37 8.75 -9.38
C PHE A 225 -1.06 9.26 -9.21
N LEU A 226 -2.06 8.55 -9.75
CA LEU A 226 -3.46 8.95 -9.60
C LEU A 226 -3.91 8.90 -8.14
N GLY A 227 -3.54 7.83 -7.42
CA GLY A 227 -3.85 7.71 -6.00
C GLY A 227 -3.21 8.83 -5.17
N SER A 228 -1.96 9.17 -5.46
CA SER A 228 -1.26 10.28 -4.80
C SER A 228 -1.93 11.63 -5.09
N ALA A 229 -2.28 11.88 -6.35
CA ALA A 229 -2.94 13.13 -6.75
C ALA A 229 -4.33 13.28 -6.10
N VAL A 230 -5.14 12.22 -6.13
CA VAL A 230 -6.50 12.22 -5.53
C VAL A 230 -6.42 12.39 -4.02
N TYR A 231 -5.51 11.67 -3.36
CA TYR A 231 -5.34 11.78 -1.90
C TYR A 231 -4.85 13.19 -1.49
N TRP A 232 -3.86 13.72 -2.20
CA TRP A 232 -3.36 15.06 -1.94
C TRP A 232 -4.42 16.15 -2.18
N TRP A 233 -5.22 16.01 -3.24
CA TRP A 233 -6.35 16.90 -3.51
C TRP A 233 -7.38 16.82 -2.38
N GLY A 234 -7.74 15.61 -1.93
CA GLY A 234 -8.63 15.41 -0.78
C GLY A 234 -8.14 16.10 0.49
N LEU A 235 -6.83 15.98 0.81
CA LEU A 235 -6.23 16.68 1.94
C LEU A 235 -6.35 18.22 1.80
N ARG A 236 -6.18 18.76 0.60
CA ARG A 236 -6.35 20.19 0.35
C ARG A 236 -7.79 20.64 0.58
N GLN A 237 -8.76 19.90 0.09
CA GLN A 237 -10.18 20.23 0.28
C GLN A 237 -10.57 20.26 1.77
N LEU A 238 -10.09 19.28 2.53
CA LEU A 238 -10.30 19.25 3.98
C LEU A 238 -9.65 20.45 4.70
N ALA A 239 -8.47 20.87 4.26
CA ALA A 239 -7.79 22.03 4.83
C ALA A 239 -8.57 23.33 4.53
N ILE A 240 -9.11 23.50 3.34
CA ILE A 240 -9.90 24.66 2.93
C ILE A 240 -11.24 24.66 3.71
N GLY A 241 -11.96 23.54 3.73
CA GLY A 241 -13.22 23.42 4.47
C GLY A 241 -13.07 23.65 5.97
N GLY A 242 -11.95 23.23 6.57
CA GLY A 242 -11.61 23.52 7.96
C GLY A 242 -11.38 25.02 8.22
N ILE A 243 -10.78 25.74 7.29
CA ILE A 243 -10.58 27.20 7.39
C ILE A 243 -11.93 27.91 7.35
N ASP A 244 -12.81 27.56 6.41
CA ASP A 244 -14.13 28.16 6.28
C ASP A 244 -14.98 27.92 7.54
N ALA A 245 -15.00 26.70 8.08
CA ALA A 245 -15.70 26.36 9.30
C ALA A 245 -15.19 27.15 10.52
N SER A 246 -13.86 27.31 10.62
CA SER A 246 -13.24 28.11 11.69
C SER A 246 -13.62 29.59 11.57
N MET A 247 -13.59 30.15 10.38
CA MET A 247 -13.93 31.54 10.11
C MET A 247 -15.41 31.83 10.46
N VAL A 248 -16.33 30.94 10.05
CA VAL A 248 -17.76 31.06 10.39
C VAL A 248 -17.97 30.97 11.90
N SER A 249 -17.26 30.10 12.62
CA SER A 249 -17.38 29.98 14.07
C SER A 249 -16.88 31.23 14.80
N HIS A 250 -15.78 31.83 14.33
CA HIS A 250 -15.25 33.09 14.88
C HIS A 250 -16.20 34.27 14.64
N LEU A 251 -16.80 34.37 13.44
CA LEU A 251 -17.79 35.39 13.13
C LEU A 251 -19.03 35.22 14.01
N ARG A 252 -19.54 34.00 14.18
CA ARG A 252 -20.69 33.69 15.04
C ARG A 252 -20.44 34.10 16.49
N LYS A 253 -19.27 33.83 17.05
CA LYS A 253 -18.89 34.26 18.41
C LYS A 253 -18.79 35.78 18.54
N ARG A 254 -18.34 36.47 17.50
CA ARG A 254 -18.23 37.95 17.51
C ARG A 254 -19.62 38.61 17.52
N PHE A 255 -20.57 38.11 16.73
CA PHE A 255 -21.94 38.59 16.68
C PHE A 255 -22.77 38.21 17.91
N SER A 256 -22.46 37.12 18.62
CA SER A 256 -23.14 36.76 19.85
C SER A 256 -22.67 37.57 21.09
N ARG A 257 -21.49 38.21 21.05
CA ARG A 257 -20.97 39.09 22.10
C ARG A 257 -21.39 40.54 21.97
N SER A 258 -22.03 40.93 20.85
CA SER A 258 -22.53 42.28 20.60
C SER A 258 -24.00 42.46 20.90
N ARG A 259 -24.65 41.45 21.46
CA ARG A 259 -26.00 41.51 22.11
C ARG A 259 -25.87 41.29 23.60
#